data_4decaea10f25693618a766b351370f0f
#
_entry.id   4decaea10f25693618a766b351370f0f
#
_cell.length_a   1.000
_cell.length_b   1.000
_cell.length_c   1.000
_cell.angle_alpha   90.00
_cell.angle_beta   90.00
_cell.angle_gamma   90.00
#
_symmetry.space_group_name_H-M   'P 1'
#
loop_
_entity.id
_entity.type
_entity.pdbx_description
1 polymer ?
#
loop_
_entity_poly.entity_id
_entity_poly.type
_entity_poly.pdbx_seq_one_letter_code
_entity_poly.pdbx_strand_id
1 'polypeptide(L)'
;MRQATVSRNTSETKITVELTLDGTGRYDNQTGVGFFDHMLDQLARHAMMDMNVRCEGDLHIDDHHSVEDVGIALGQALAIAVGNKAGINRYGSFLLPMDDA
;
A
#
# COMPACT_ATOMS: atom_id res chain seq x y z
N MET A 1 -12.95 11.15 8.30
CA MET A 1 -12.43 9.91 7.70
C MET A 1 -10.96 10.10 7.34
N ARG A 2 -10.12 9.15 7.73
CA ARG A 2 -8.68 9.27 7.50
C ARG A 2 -8.34 8.70 6.13
N GLN A 3 -8.08 9.56 5.18
CA GLN A 3 -7.80 9.13 3.80
C GLN A 3 -6.76 10.03 3.15
N ALA A 4 -6.11 9.49 2.12
CA ALA A 4 -5.12 10.23 1.34
C ALA A 4 -5.03 9.68 -0.08
N THR A 5 -4.68 10.57 -1.00
CA THR A 5 -4.35 10.21 -2.37
C THR A 5 -2.98 10.79 -2.68
N VAL A 6 -2.07 9.94 -3.14
CA VAL A 6 -0.70 10.34 -3.48
C VAL A 6 -0.41 9.93 -4.91
N SER A 7 0.12 10.86 -5.68
CA SER A 7 0.66 10.59 -7.01
C SER A 7 2.17 10.82 -6.97
N ARG A 8 2.92 9.86 -7.48
CA ARG A 8 4.38 9.93 -7.55
C ARG A 8 4.83 9.49 -8.93
N ASN A 9 5.41 10.41 -9.67
CA ASN A 9 5.87 10.13 -11.03
C ASN A 9 7.36 10.40 -11.12
N THR A 10 8.11 9.39 -11.54
CA THR A 10 9.55 9.50 -11.79
C THR A 10 9.82 9.12 -13.25
N SER A 11 11.10 9.10 -13.65
CA SER A 11 11.44 8.61 -14.98
C SER A 11 11.23 7.10 -15.12
N GLU A 12 11.18 6.37 -13.98
CA GLU A 12 11.04 4.92 -13.96
C GLU A 12 9.63 4.45 -13.71
N THR A 13 8.81 5.23 -12.96
CA THR A 13 7.49 4.78 -12.51
C THR A 13 6.46 5.90 -12.53
N LYS A 14 5.20 5.51 -12.71
CA LYS A 14 4.04 6.39 -12.54
C LYS A 14 3.09 5.70 -11.57
N ILE A 15 2.84 6.35 -10.43
CA ILE A 15 2.15 5.71 -9.32
C ILE A 15 1.04 6.61 -8.79
N THR A 16 -0.11 5.99 -8.52
CA THR A 16 -1.19 6.61 -7.75
C THR A 16 -1.60 5.67 -6.64
N VAL A 17 -1.69 6.18 -5.42
CA VAL A 17 -2.15 5.45 -4.24
C VAL A 17 -3.33 6.18 -3.64
N GLU A 18 -4.44 5.49 -3.48
CA GLU A 18 -5.60 5.98 -2.74
C GLU A 18 -5.78 5.09 -1.52
N LEU A 19 -5.79 5.68 -0.34
CA LEU A 19 -5.84 4.95 0.92
C LEU A 19 -6.90 5.55 1.84
N THR A 20 -7.78 4.69 2.38
CA THR A 20 -8.73 5.05 3.41
C THR A 20 -8.52 4.11 4.59
N LEU A 21 -8.07 4.66 5.73
CA LEU A 21 -7.78 3.85 6.91
C LEU A 21 -9.06 3.30 7.54
N ASP A 22 -10.11 4.10 7.55
CA ASP A 22 -11.39 3.73 8.16
C ASP A 22 -12.29 3.09 7.10
N GLY A 23 -11.81 2.00 6.51
CA GLY A 23 -12.48 1.33 5.40
C GLY A 23 -13.10 0.00 5.80
N THR A 24 -13.39 -0.82 4.80
CA THR A 24 -14.01 -2.14 4.98
C THR A 24 -13.13 -3.27 4.43
N GLY A 25 -11.93 -2.97 3.97
CA GLY A 25 -11.03 -3.96 3.42
C GLY A 25 -11.20 -4.16 1.92
N ARG A 26 -11.67 -3.15 1.21
CA ARG A 26 -11.75 -3.18 -0.24
C ARG A 26 -10.40 -2.86 -0.85
N TYR A 27 -10.01 -3.60 -1.85
CA TYR A 27 -8.73 -3.38 -2.48
C TYR A 27 -8.81 -3.55 -4.00
N ASP A 28 -7.97 -2.81 -4.68
CA ASP A 28 -7.75 -2.95 -6.11
C ASP A 28 -6.32 -2.48 -6.39
N ASN A 29 -5.38 -3.43 -6.37
CA ASN A 29 -3.96 -3.13 -6.45
C ASN A 29 -3.40 -3.73 -7.73
N GLN A 30 -2.84 -2.87 -8.58
CA GLN A 30 -2.25 -3.26 -9.85
C GLN A 30 -0.89 -2.59 -9.99
N THR A 31 0.15 -3.27 -9.53
CA THR A 31 1.52 -2.77 -9.59
C THR A 31 2.30 -3.35 -10.77
N GLY A 32 1.77 -4.40 -11.38
CA GLY A 32 2.49 -5.15 -12.41
C GLY A 32 3.34 -6.28 -11.84
N VAL A 33 3.47 -6.36 -10.52
CA VAL A 33 4.20 -7.43 -9.84
C VAL A 33 3.19 -8.26 -9.05
N GLY A 34 2.87 -9.47 -9.54
CA GLY A 34 1.76 -10.25 -9.03
C GLY A 34 1.84 -10.57 -7.54
N PHE A 35 3.02 -10.98 -7.07
CA PHE A 35 3.18 -11.29 -5.65
C PHE A 35 3.01 -10.04 -4.78
N PHE A 36 3.52 -8.91 -5.24
CA PHE A 36 3.36 -7.65 -4.52
C PHE A 36 1.90 -7.23 -4.45
N ASP A 37 1.15 -7.37 -5.55
CA ASP A 37 -0.29 -7.11 -5.56
C ASP A 37 -1.00 -7.97 -4.52
N HIS A 38 -0.64 -9.25 -4.45
CA HIS A 38 -1.21 -10.16 -3.45
C HIS A 38 -0.92 -9.70 -2.03
N MET A 39 0.31 -9.29 -1.74
CA MET A 39 0.68 -8.83 -0.41
C MET A 39 -0.05 -7.54 -0.03
N LEU A 40 -0.22 -6.61 -0.97
CA LEU A 40 -0.98 -5.39 -0.71
C LEU A 40 -2.46 -5.70 -0.48
N ASP A 41 -3.02 -6.65 -1.21
CA ASP A 41 -4.40 -7.10 -1.02
C ASP A 41 -4.59 -7.66 0.39
N GLN A 42 -3.64 -8.48 0.87
CA GLN A 42 -3.69 -9.04 2.21
C GLN A 42 -3.62 -7.93 3.27
N LEU A 43 -2.73 -6.96 3.09
CA LEU A 43 -2.63 -5.84 4.01
C LEU A 43 -3.96 -5.08 4.10
N ALA A 44 -4.54 -4.72 2.96
CA ALA A 44 -5.79 -3.96 2.93
C ALA A 44 -6.92 -4.74 3.58
N ARG A 45 -7.06 -6.02 3.22
CA ARG A 45 -8.14 -6.87 3.72
C ARG A 45 -8.08 -7.05 5.23
N HIS A 46 -6.91 -7.42 5.73
CA HIS A 46 -6.77 -7.74 7.16
C HIS A 46 -6.68 -6.51 8.04
N ALA A 47 -6.21 -5.38 7.52
CA ALA A 47 -6.21 -4.13 8.26
C ALA A 47 -7.52 -3.36 8.14
N MET A 48 -8.48 -3.86 7.35
CA MET A 48 -9.77 -3.20 7.11
C MET A 48 -9.58 -1.81 6.50
N MET A 49 -8.55 -1.63 5.68
CA MET A 49 -8.32 -0.41 4.93
C MET A 49 -8.85 -0.57 3.52
N ASP A 50 -9.32 0.52 2.92
CA ASP A 50 -9.59 0.54 1.49
C ASP A 50 -8.35 1.05 0.77
N MET A 51 -7.90 0.31 -0.24
CA MET A 51 -6.64 0.59 -0.91
C MET A 51 -6.79 0.43 -2.42
N ASN A 52 -6.36 1.43 -3.16
CA ASN A 52 -6.32 1.39 -4.62
C ASN A 52 -4.94 1.86 -5.05
N VAL A 53 -4.17 0.96 -5.65
CA VAL A 53 -2.81 1.25 -6.09
C VAL A 53 -2.70 0.97 -7.58
N ARG A 54 -2.15 1.94 -8.31
CA ARG A 54 -1.82 1.79 -9.72
C ARG A 54 -0.36 2.14 -9.91
N CYS A 55 0.35 1.28 -10.60
CA CYS A 55 1.75 1.51 -10.90
C CYS A 55 2.05 1.07 -12.32
N GLU A 56 2.63 1.98 -13.11
CA GLU A 56 3.27 1.65 -14.38
C GLU A 56 4.76 1.87 -14.19
N GLY A 57 5.53 0.80 -14.22
CA GLY A 57 6.95 0.85 -13.96
C GLY A 57 7.78 0.26 -15.07
N ASP A 58 9.08 0.30 -14.91
CA ASP A 58 10.08 -0.21 -15.83
C ASP A 58 10.34 -1.70 -15.61
N LEU A 59 9.28 -2.50 -15.63
CA LEU A 59 9.36 -3.94 -15.33
C LEU A 59 10.30 -4.70 -16.29
N HIS A 60 10.51 -4.16 -17.48
CA HIS A 60 11.46 -4.75 -18.44
C HIS A 60 12.90 -4.69 -17.95
N ILE A 61 13.18 -3.82 -16.97
CA ILE A 61 14.49 -3.74 -16.32
C ILE A 61 14.51 -4.66 -15.11
N ASP A 62 13.59 -4.41 -14.15
CA ASP A 62 13.52 -5.12 -12.89
C ASP A 62 12.25 -4.70 -12.15
N ASP A 63 11.89 -5.43 -11.11
CA ASP A 63 10.80 -5.08 -10.20
C ASP A 63 11.18 -3.98 -9.22
N HIS A 64 12.47 -3.71 -9.06
CA HIS A 64 13.02 -2.89 -7.98
C HIS A 64 12.37 -1.52 -7.88
N HIS A 65 12.33 -0.78 -8.99
CA HIS A 65 11.79 0.59 -8.97
C HIS A 65 10.30 0.60 -8.65
N SER A 66 9.55 -0.34 -9.21
CA SER A 66 8.12 -0.43 -8.95
C SER A 66 7.82 -0.72 -7.48
N VAL A 67 8.50 -1.69 -6.88
CA VAL A 67 8.29 -2.07 -5.48
C VAL A 67 8.72 -0.94 -4.55
N GLU A 68 9.90 -0.38 -4.77
CA GLU A 68 10.44 0.71 -3.95
C GLU A 68 9.53 1.93 -4.01
N ASP A 69 9.15 2.36 -5.21
CA ASP A 69 8.40 3.60 -5.39
C ASP A 69 6.95 3.45 -4.91
N VAL A 70 6.33 2.30 -5.08
CA VAL A 70 5.02 2.04 -4.48
C VAL A 70 5.12 2.08 -2.96
N GLY A 71 6.17 1.49 -2.38
CA GLY A 71 6.40 1.54 -0.95
C GLY A 71 6.52 2.97 -0.44
N ILE A 72 7.27 3.82 -1.14
CA ILE A 72 7.42 5.23 -0.78
C ILE A 72 6.07 5.95 -0.86
N ALA A 73 5.33 5.78 -1.95
CA ALA A 73 4.05 6.44 -2.15
C ALA A 73 3.01 5.98 -1.11
N LEU A 74 2.97 4.68 -0.82
CA LEU A 74 2.08 4.13 0.20
C LEU A 74 2.41 4.67 1.58
N GLY A 75 3.71 4.76 1.92
CA GLY A 75 4.15 5.35 3.18
C GLY A 75 3.74 6.81 3.30
N GLN A 76 3.88 7.58 2.23
CA GLN A 76 3.42 8.97 2.20
C GLN A 76 1.92 9.08 2.40
N ALA A 77 1.13 8.22 1.73
CA ALA A 77 -0.31 8.20 1.88
C ALA A 77 -0.71 7.86 3.32
N LEU A 78 -0.04 6.88 3.91
CA LEU A 78 -0.28 6.48 5.30
C LEU A 78 0.01 7.64 6.26
N ALA A 79 1.14 8.33 6.07
CA ALA A 79 1.50 9.47 6.91
C ALA A 79 0.47 10.59 6.84
N ILE A 80 -0.04 10.88 5.64
CA ILE A 80 -1.08 11.90 5.46
C ILE A 80 -2.39 11.46 6.11
N ALA A 81 -2.80 10.22 5.89
CA ALA A 81 -4.08 9.71 6.40
C ALA A 81 -4.11 9.63 7.92
N VAL A 82 -2.98 9.26 8.55
CA VAL A 82 -2.88 9.20 10.01
C VAL A 82 -2.92 10.60 10.64
N GLY A 83 -2.46 11.59 9.91
CA GLY A 83 -2.49 12.98 10.37
C GLY A 83 -1.63 13.19 11.60
N ASN A 84 -2.21 13.77 12.67
CA ASN A 84 -1.49 14.04 13.91
C ASN A 84 -1.38 12.83 14.83
N LYS A 85 -1.81 11.66 14.36
CA LYS A 85 -1.74 10.38 15.07
C LYS A 85 -2.63 10.31 16.33
N ALA A 86 -3.61 11.20 16.44
CA ALA A 86 -4.54 11.17 17.56
C ALA A 86 -5.39 9.90 17.51
N GLY A 87 -5.55 9.25 18.65
CA GLY A 87 -6.42 8.09 18.78
C GLY A 87 -5.87 6.78 18.24
N ILE A 88 -4.61 6.75 17.80
CA ILE A 88 -4.02 5.49 17.32
C ILE A 88 -3.49 4.67 18.49
N ASN A 89 -3.47 3.35 18.30
CA ASN A 89 -2.72 2.45 19.17
C ASN A 89 -1.26 2.44 18.73
N ARG A 90 -0.36 2.77 19.65
CA ARG A 90 1.07 2.90 19.31
C ARG A 90 1.77 1.56 19.19
N TYR A 91 1.20 0.52 19.81
CA TYR A 91 1.81 -0.80 19.82
C TYR A 91 0.81 -1.84 19.38
N GLY A 92 1.31 -2.81 18.65
CA GLY A 92 0.54 -3.98 18.27
C GLY A 92 1.47 -5.15 18.07
N SER A 93 0.95 -6.35 18.21
CA SER A 93 1.69 -7.55 17.91
C SER A 93 0.73 -8.62 17.40
N PHE A 94 1.25 -9.47 16.54
CA PHE A 94 0.43 -10.55 15.99
C PHE A 94 1.32 -11.71 15.59
N LEU A 95 0.93 -12.90 15.99
CA LEU A 95 1.61 -14.13 15.58
C LEU A 95 0.90 -14.67 14.34
N LEU A 96 1.60 -14.66 13.21
CA LEU A 96 1.04 -15.05 11.93
C LEU A 96 1.42 -16.50 11.62
N PRO A 97 0.46 -17.45 11.64
CA PRO A 97 0.78 -18.82 11.25
C PRO A 97 0.93 -18.94 9.74
N MET A 98 1.87 -19.80 9.32
CA MET A 98 2.08 -20.13 7.92
C MET A 98 1.80 -21.61 7.73
N ASP A 99 1.09 -21.96 6.66
CA ASP A 99 0.62 -23.33 6.45
C ASP A 99 1.76 -24.33 6.30
N ASP A 100 2.84 -23.91 5.68
CA ASP A 100 3.98 -24.76 5.39
C ASP A 100 5.13 -24.58 6.36
N ALA A 101 4.89 -23.87 7.40
CA ALA A 101 5.93 -23.57 8.39
C ALA A 101 6.13 -24.70 9.38
#